data_84957077d88b2e43d34591d93a1bd370
#
_entry.id   84957077d88b2e43d34591d93a1bd370
#
_cell.length_a   1.000
_cell.length_b   1.000
_cell.length_c   1.000
_cell.angle_alpha   90.00
_cell.angle_beta   90.00
_cell.angle_gamma   90.00
#
_symmetry.space_group_name_H-M   'P 1'
#
loop_
_entity.id
_entity.type
_entity.pdbx_description
1 polymer ?
#
loop_
_entity_poly.entity_id
_entity_poly.type
_entity_poly.pdbx_seq_one_letter_code
_entity_poly.pdbx_strand_id
1 'polypeptide(L)'
;MNRALDPLAAQLLLRAYARATNMLIAGRSFATDDPTLAALLRAFGAHVRPISEAEGTPASPPVVFALEEDSAPRPGAITVLAPGGAFRAVIAPDGRTITGPGDEARIEWARAHMPVTEAAARTLAPPVAGRSVGLSLVLEPKTAALALMLAEAGARVSVFGWASETRE
;
A
#
# COMPACT_ATOMS: atom_id res chain seq x y z
N MET A 1 -1.54 -28.48 -13.35
CA MET A 1 -2.14 -28.32 -12.01
C MET A 1 -1.33 -27.26 -11.29
N ASN A 2 -1.85 -26.05 -11.18
CA ASN A 2 -1.14 -24.96 -10.49
C ASN A 2 -1.07 -25.29 -9.00
N ARG A 3 0.14 -25.32 -8.45
CA ARG A 3 0.34 -25.51 -7.00
C ARG A 3 -0.10 -24.23 -6.28
N ALA A 4 -0.97 -24.36 -5.28
CA ALA A 4 -1.36 -23.23 -4.46
C ALA A 4 -0.14 -22.50 -3.88
N LEU A 5 -0.22 -21.20 -3.77
CA LEU A 5 0.83 -20.40 -3.12
C LEU A 5 1.00 -20.85 -1.67
N ASP A 6 2.25 -20.80 -1.18
CA ASP A 6 2.45 -20.91 0.26
C ASP A 6 1.96 -19.62 0.97
N PRO A 7 1.61 -19.69 2.26
CA PRO A 7 1.06 -18.54 2.98
C PRO A 7 1.95 -17.31 3.02
N LEU A 8 3.28 -17.49 3.06
CA LEU A 8 4.22 -16.37 3.06
C LEU A 8 4.27 -15.68 1.70
N ALA A 9 4.33 -16.47 0.61
CA ALA A 9 4.27 -15.92 -0.75
C ALA A 9 2.98 -15.12 -0.99
N ALA A 10 1.82 -15.63 -0.55
CA ALA A 10 0.56 -14.91 -0.63
C ALA A 10 0.58 -13.58 0.15
N GLN A 11 1.15 -13.56 1.37
CA GLN A 11 1.30 -12.34 2.17
C GLN A 11 2.21 -11.32 1.50
N LEU A 12 3.39 -11.76 1.00
CA LEU A 12 4.33 -10.89 0.31
C LEU A 12 3.72 -10.29 -0.95
N LEU A 13 2.97 -11.09 -1.71
CA LEU A 13 2.25 -10.62 -2.90
C LEU A 13 1.21 -9.54 -2.55
N LEU A 14 0.42 -9.73 -1.50
CA LEU A 14 -0.55 -8.72 -1.06
C LEU A 14 0.12 -7.43 -0.56
N ARG A 15 1.23 -7.54 0.14
CA ARG A 15 2.02 -6.36 0.56
C ARG A 15 2.54 -5.59 -0.65
N ALA A 16 3.11 -6.29 -1.64
CA ALA A 16 3.60 -5.68 -2.87
C ALA A 16 2.45 -4.97 -3.64
N TYR A 17 1.29 -5.62 -3.78
CA TYR A 17 0.09 -5.01 -4.36
C TYR A 17 -0.33 -3.74 -3.61
N ALA A 18 -0.45 -3.81 -2.28
CA ALA A 18 -0.87 -2.68 -1.47
C ALA A 18 0.10 -1.49 -1.60
N ARG A 19 1.41 -1.75 -1.63
CA ARG A 19 2.44 -0.73 -1.87
C ARG A 19 2.33 -0.11 -3.26
N ALA A 20 2.20 -0.94 -4.29
CA ALA A 20 2.13 -0.48 -5.67
C ALA A 20 0.88 0.34 -5.98
N THR A 21 -0.23 0.11 -5.28
CA THR A 21 -1.50 0.74 -5.60
C THR A 21 -1.99 1.73 -4.56
N ASN A 22 -1.54 1.61 -3.32
CA ASN A 22 -2.12 2.28 -2.15
C ASN A 22 -3.63 2.04 -1.99
N MET A 23 -4.14 0.92 -2.52
CA MET A 23 -5.57 0.59 -2.49
C MET A 23 -5.90 -0.25 -1.25
N LEU A 24 -7.04 0.04 -0.63
CA LEU A 24 -7.58 -0.80 0.45
C LEU A 24 -7.98 -2.17 -0.10
N ILE A 25 -7.78 -3.22 0.71
CA ILE A 25 -8.21 -4.58 0.41
C ILE A 25 -9.66 -4.79 0.86
N ALA A 26 -10.00 -4.33 2.07
CA ALA A 26 -11.33 -4.48 2.64
C ALA A 26 -12.41 -3.84 1.76
N GLY A 27 -13.51 -4.56 1.55
CA GLY A 27 -14.67 -4.12 0.77
C GLY A 27 -14.46 -4.11 -0.75
N ARG A 28 -13.26 -4.45 -1.25
CA ARG A 28 -12.98 -4.48 -2.69
C ARG A 28 -13.21 -5.87 -3.28
N SER A 29 -13.56 -5.91 -4.57
CA SER A 29 -13.73 -7.15 -5.31
C SER A 29 -12.40 -7.63 -5.90
N PHE A 30 -12.03 -8.86 -5.57
CA PHE A 30 -10.86 -9.55 -6.09
C PHE A 30 -11.26 -10.83 -6.81
N ALA A 31 -10.45 -11.24 -7.79
CA ALA A 31 -10.58 -12.51 -8.44
C ALA A 31 -9.24 -13.26 -8.46
N THR A 32 -9.28 -14.50 -8.00
CA THR A 32 -8.16 -15.43 -8.01
C THR A 32 -8.65 -16.87 -7.94
N ASP A 33 -7.95 -17.78 -8.61
CA ASP A 33 -8.19 -19.23 -8.50
C ASP A 33 -7.24 -19.88 -7.48
N ASP A 34 -6.33 -19.12 -6.86
CA ASP A 34 -5.46 -19.60 -5.80
C ASP A 34 -6.19 -19.62 -4.46
N PRO A 35 -6.34 -20.81 -3.81
CA PRO A 35 -7.11 -20.93 -2.58
C PRO A 35 -6.46 -20.26 -1.38
N THR A 36 -5.11 -20.20 -1.31
CA THR A 36 -4.39 -19.57 -0.21
C THR A 36 -4.56 -18.05 -0.27
N LEU A 37 -4.37 -17.47 -1.45
CA LEU A 37 -4.58 -16.04 -1.67
C LEU A 37 -6.05 -15.65 -1.45
N ALA A 38 -7.00 -16.47 -1.92
CA ALA A 38 -8.43 -16.24 -1.70
C ALA A 38 -8.80 -16.24 -0.22
N ALA A 39 -8.28 -17.18 0.57
CA ALA A 39 -8.51 -17.23 2.01
C ALA A 39 -7.94 -15.99 2.71
N LEU A 40 -6.73 -15.58 2.36
CA LEU A 40 -6.08 -14.42 2.93
C LEU A 40 -6.84 -13.12 2.60
N LEU A 41 -7.24 -12.92 1.35
CA LEU A 41 -8.04 -11.76 0.93
C LEU A 41 -9.38 -11.67 1.68
N ARG A 42 -10.09 -12.81 1.85
CA ARG A 42 -11.33 -12.85 2.64
C ARG A 42 -11.09 -12.50 4.11
N ALA A 43 -9.98 -12.95 4.69
CA ALA A 43 -9.60 -12.59 6.06
C ALA A 43 -9.37 -11.07 6.23
N PHE A 44 -8.96 -10.37 5.17
CA PHE A 44 -8.86 -8.90 5.13
C PHE A 44 -10.18 -8.20 4.74
N GLY A 45 -11.30 -8.93 4.67
CA GLY A 45 -12.62 -8.35 4.37
C GLY A 45 -12.87 -8.06 2.89
N ALA A 46 -12.15 -8.69 1.98
CA ALA A 46 -12.39 -8.59 0.54
C ALA A 46 -13.53 -9.50 0.06
N HIS A 47 -14.16 -9.10 -1.04
CA HIS A 47 -15.06 -9.97 -1.80
C HIS A 47 -14.25 -10.74 -2.84
N VAL A 48 -14.17 -12.07 -2.72
CA VAL A 48 -13.32 -12.90 -3.57
C VAL A 48 -14.15 -13.88 -4.39
N ARG A 49 -13.90 -13.90 -5.70
CA ARG A 49 -14.53 -14.78 -6.69
C ARG A 49 -13.47 -15.52 -7.53
N PRO A 50 -13.84 -16.61 -8.21
CA PRO A 50 -13.01 -17.20 -9.26
C PRO A 50 -12.72 -16.20 -10.38
N ILE A 51 -11.59 -16.36 -11.09
CA ILE A 51 -11.22 -15.47 -12.20
C ILE A 51 -12.27 -15.49 -13.32
N SER A 52 -12.92 -16.64 -13.56
CA SER A 52 -14.01 -16.79 -14.55
C SER A 52 -15.23 -15.93 -14.25
N GLU A 53 -15.44 -15.56 -12.98
CA GLU A 53 -16.58 -14.77 -12.50
C GLU A 53 -16.19 -13.31 -12.16
N ALA A 54 -15.01 -12.87 -12.62
CA ALA A 54 -14.53 -11.52 -12.35
C ALA A 54 -15.34 -10.49 -13.15
N GLU A 55 -16.30 -9.88 -12.48
CA GLU A 55 -17.13 -8.82 -13.00
C GLU A 55 -16.94 -7.55 -12.20
N GLY A 56 -17.10 -6.41 -12.84
CA GLY A 56 -17.03 -5.10 -12.20
C GLY A 56 -17.60 -4.02 -13.11
N THR A 57 -17.67 -2.82 -12.56
CA THR A 57 -18.06 -1.63 -13.33
C THR A 57 -16.83 -0.79 -13.65
N PRO A 58 -16.87 0.10 -14.65
CA PRO A 58 -15.77 1.04 -14.90
C PRO A 58 -15.41 1.89 -13.68
N ALA A 59 -16.38 2.22 -12.82
CA ALA A 59 -16.15 2.96 -11.57
C ALA A 59 -15.55 2.09 -10.46
N SER A 60 -15.74 0.77 -10.51
CA SER A 60 -15.19 -0.18 -9.53
C SER A 60 -14.73 -1.45 -10.23
N PRO A 61 -13.62 -1.39 -10.96
CA PRO A 61 -13.09 -2.56 -11.65
C PRO A 61 -12.62 -3.61 -10.63
N PRO A 62 -12.81 -4.92 -10.92
CA PRO A 62 -12.28 -5.98 -10.06
C PRO A 62 -10.76 -6.01 -10.15
N VAL A 63 -10.11 -6.50 -9.10
CA VAL A 63 -8.67 -6.78 -9.10
C VAL A 63 -8.45 -8.25 -9.37
N VAL A 64 -7.78 -8.59 -10.44
CA VAL A 64 -7.49 -9.97 -10.87
C VAL A 64 -6.04 -10.31 -10.61
N PHE A 65 -5.77 -11.39 -9.88
CA PHE A 65 -4.42 -11.92 -9.70
C PHE A 65 -4.10 -12.95 -10.78
N ALA A 66 -3.22 -12.59 -11.68
CA ALA A 66 -2.73 -13.43 -12.77
C ALA A 66 -1.41 -14.11 -12.38
N LEU A 67 -1.48 -15.38 -11.98
CA LEU A 67 -0.36 -16.10 -11.36
C LEU A 67 0.42 -16.99 -12.32
N GLU A 68 -0.02 -17.11 -13.58
CA GLU A 68 0.66 -17.89 -14.61
C GLU A 68 1.68 -17.05 -15.37
N GLU A 69 2.75 -17.68 -15.88
CA GLU A 69 3.86 -16.98 -16.56
C GLU A 69 3.40 -16.17 -17.77
N ASP A 70 2.50 -16.74 -18.57
CA ASP A 70 2.03 -16.15 -19.83
C ASP A 70 0.73 -15.33 -19.65
N SER A 71 0.38 -14.98 -18.43
CA SER A 71 -0.85 -14.22 -18.17
C SER A 71 -0.78 -12.83 -18.78
N ALA A 72 -1.77 -12.50 -19.60
CA ALA A 72 -1.97 -11.14 -20.12
C ALA A 72 -2.87 -10.30 -19.20
N PRO A 73 -2.74 -8.96 -19.23
CA PRO A 73 -3.66 -8.07 -18.56
C PRO A 73 -5.09 -8.30 -19.03
N ARG A 74 -6.04 -8.33 -18.07
CA ARG A 74 -7.47 -8.54 -18.39
C ARG A 74 -8.15 -7.20 -18.67
N PRO A 75 -8.76 -7.01 -19.84
CA PRO A 75 -9.51 -5.79 -20.16
C PRO A 75 -10.63 -5.52 -19.13
N GLY A 76 -10.78 -4.26 -18.73
CA GLY A 76 -11.80 -3.84 -17.77
C GLY A 76 -11.53 -4.21 -16.32
N ALA A 77 -10.38 -4.83 -16.01
CA ALA A 77 -9.96 -5.18 -14.66
C ALA A 77 -8.60 -4.55 -14.33
N ILE A 78 -8.35 -4.33 -13.04
CA ILE A 78 -6.99 -4.10 -12.55
C ILE A 78 -6.31 -5.47 -12.49
N THR A 79 -5.24 -5.68 -13.25
CA THR A 79 -4.55 -6.97 -13.27
C THR A 79 -3.25 -6.91 -12.51
N VAL A 80 -3.09 -7.76 -11.50
CA VAL A 80 -1.83 -7.97 -10.78
C VAL A 80 -1.09 -9.12 -11.45
N LEU A 81 -0.02 -8.81 -12.15
CA LEU A 81 0.86 -9.80 -12.76
C LEU A 81 1.84 -10.32 -11.71
N ALA A 82 1.73 -11.59 -11.37
CA ALA A 82 2.54 -12.21 -10.32
C ALA A 82 2.80 -13.70 -10.61
N PRO A 83 3.57 -14.01 -11.66
CA PRO A 83 3.86 -15.38 -12.04
C PRO A 83 4.48 -16.16 -10.87
N GLY A 84 3.93 -17.34 -10.60
CA GLY A 84 4.35 -18.16 -9.47
C GLY A 84 4.25 -17.49 -8.09
N GLY A 85 3.50 -16.38 -7.97
CA GLY A 85 3.37 -15.57 -6.75
C GLY A 85 4.41 -14.44 -6.64
N ALA A 86 5.34 -14.33 -7.56
CA ALA A 86 6.33 -13.25 -7.60
C ALA A 86 5.70 -11.98 -8.21
N PHE A 87 5.54 -10.93 -7.41
CA PHE A 87 4.98 -9.65 -7.88
C PHE A 87 5.83 -9.08 -9.02
N ARG A 88 5.20 -8.73 -10.14
CA ARG A 88 5.85 -8.11 -11.31
C ARG A 88 5.32 -6.71 -11.58
N ALA A 89 4.01 -6.55 -11.72
CA ALA A 89 3.37 -5.27 -12.02
C ALA A 89 1.88 -5.27 -11.67
N VAL A 90 1.30 -4.08 -11.59
CA VAL A 90 -0.15 -3.88 -11.59
C VAL A 90 -0.52 -3.08 -12.83
N ILE A 91 -1.46 -3.60 -13.60
CA ILE A 91 -1.92 -2.99 -14.83
C ILE A 91 -3.35 -2.49 -14.64
N ALA A 92 -3.59 -1.24 -14.97
CA ALA A 92 -4.90 -0.61 -14.95
C ALA A 92 -5.81 -1.15 -16.08
N PRO A 93 -7.14 -0.96 -15.99
CA PRO A 93 -8.08 -1.39 -17.02
C PRO A 93 -7.80 -0.84 -18.42
N ASP A 94 -7.11 0.29 -18.52
CA ASP A 94 -6.68 0.95 -19.77
C ASP A 94 -5.30 0.49 -20.27
N GLY A 95 -4.68 -0.49 -19.62
CA GLY A 95 -3.39 -1.06 -19.97
C GLY A 95 -2.17 -0.34 -19.41
N ARG A 96 -2.33 0.78 -18.69
CA ARG A 96 -1.21 1.48 -18.05
C ARG A 96 -0.72 0.73 -16.84
N THR A 97 0.59 0.74 -16.60
CA THR A 97 1.15 0.25 -15.34
C THR A 97 0.79 1.21 -14.21
N ILE A 98 0.22 0.67 -13.14
CA ILE A 98 -0.01 1.42 -11.91
C ILE A 98 1.30 1.41 -11.12
N THR A 99 1.89 2.57 -10.98
CA THR A 99 2.98 2.82 -10.04
C THR A 99 2.39 3.53 -8.83
N GLY A 100 2.66 2.99 -7.65
CA GLY A 100 2.22 3.63 -6.41
C GLY A 100 2.74 5.06 -6.30
N PRO A 101 2.08 5.92 -5.53
CA PRO A 101 2.61 7.23 -5.23
C PRO A 101 3.98 7.06 -4.57
N GLY A 102 4.96 7.86 -5.00
CA GLY A 102 6.26 7.93 -4.34
C GLY A 102 6.11 8.31 -2.86
N ASP A 103 7.14 8.07 -2.07
CA ASP A 103 7.10 8.32 -0.63
C ASP A 103 6.79 9.80 -0.32
N GLU A 104 7.31 10.72 -1.11
CA GLU A 104 7.02 12.15 -0.98
C GLU A 104 5.52 12.44 -1.10
N ALA A 105 4.86 11.94 -2.15
CA ALA A 105 3.42 12.13 -2.34
C ALA A 105 2.58 11.46 -1.23
N ARG A 106 3.06 10.33 -0.68
CA ARG A 106 2.41 9.67 0.47
C ARG A 106 2.53 10.49 1.75
N ILE A 107 3.68 11.13 1.96
CA ILE A 107 3.92 12.02 3.11
C ILE A 107 3.07 13.29 2.97
N GLU A 108 3.02 13.91 1.79
CA GLU A 108 2.18 15.07 1.53
C GLU A 108 0.69 14.76 1.75
N TRP A 109 0.21 13.62 1.25
CA TRP A 109 -1.15 13.17 1.50
C TRP A 109 -1.43 12.98 2.99
N ALA A 110 -0.51 12.33 3.72
CA ALA A 110 -0.64 12.14 5.15
C ALA A 110 -0.73 13.48 5.88
N ARG A 111 0.16 14.42 5.53
CA ARG A 111 0.19 15.78 6.10
C ARG A 111 -1.14 16.52 5.88
N ALA A 112 -1.69 16.48 4.66
CA ALA A 112 -2.98 17.10 4.34
C ALA A 112 -4.16 16.55 5.17
N HIS A 113 -4.03 15.31 5.67
CA HIS A 113 -5.03 14.66 6.52
C HIS A 113 -4.72 14.72 8.02
N MET A 114 -3.76 15.58 8.42
CA MET A 114 -3.38 15.80 9.82
C MET A 114 -3.52 17.27 10.26
N PRO A 115 -4.66 17.95 9.99
CA PRO A 115 -4.79 19.40 10.23
C PRO A 115 -4.66 19.78 11.71
N VAL A 116 -5.08 18.93 12.63
CA VAL A 116 -4.93 19.14 14.08
C VAL A 116 -3.47 19.10 14.49
N THR A 117 -2.71 18.11 13.98
CA THR A 117 -1.27 17.96 14.24
C THR A 117 -0.50 19.15 13.69
N GLU A 118 -0.85 19.60 12.48
CA GLU A 118 -0.21 20.76 11.86
C GLU A 118 -0.49 22.05 12.66
N ALA A 119 -1.72 22.26 13.10
CA ALA A 119 -2.06 23.39 13.98
C ALA A 119 -1.31 23.33 15.31
N ALA A 120 -1.22 22.14 15.93
CA ALA A 120 -0.47 21.94 17.16
C ALA A 120 1.04 22.23 16.97
N ALA A 121 1.63 21.76 15.85
CA ALA A 121 3.05 22.01 15.54
C ALA A 121 3.34 23.52 15.42
N ARG A 122 2.48 24.27 14.75
CA ARG A 122 2.60 25.75 14.69
C ARG A 122 2.51 26.40 16.06
N THR A 123 1.60 25.96 16.94
CA THR A 123 1.46 26.47 18.29
C THR A 123 2.67 26.13 19.15
N LEU A 124 3.26 24.96 18.95
CA LEU A 124 4.42 24.47 19.69
C LEU A 124 5.77 24.97 19.11
N ALA A 125 5.78 25.66 17.98
CA ALA A 125 7.00 26.13 17.34
C ALA A 125 7.92 26.91 18.30
N PRO A 126 7.46 27.92 19.09
CA PRO A 126 8.34 28.64 20.02
C PRO A 126 8.99 27.74 21.10
N PRO A 127 8.26 26.87 21.81
CA PRO A 127 8.86 26.01 22.83
C PRO A 127 9.74 24.88 22.30
N VAL A 128 9.58 24.44 21.02
CA VAL A 128 10.39 23.35 20.44
C VAL A 128 11.59 23.85 19.63
N ALA A 129 11.62 25.12 19.26
CA ALA A 129 12.72 25.68 18.51
C ALA A 129 14.07 25.49 19.21
N GLY A 130 15.05 24.95 18.48
CA GLY A 130 16.38 24.62 19.00
C GLY A 130 16.45 23.39 19.92
N ARG A 131 15.33 22.76 20.25
CA ARG A 131 15.30 21.54 21.06
C ARG A 131 15.65 20.31 20.21
N SER A 132 16.20 19.28 20.87
CA SER A 132 16.38 17.97 20.28
C SER A 132 15.16 17.10 20.61
N VAL A 133 14.50 16.56 19.57
CA VAL A 133 13.30 15.73 19.70
C VAL A 133 13.59 14.36 19.09
N GLY A 134 13.43 13.30 19.88
CA GLY A 134 13.50 11.92 19.43
C GLY A 134 12.09 11.37 19.14
N LEU A 135 11.87 10.84 17.95
CA LEU A 135 10.65 10.12 17.58
C LEU A 135 10.94 8.62 17.54
N SER A 136 10.31 7.86 18.41
CA SER A 136 10.37 6.38 18.42
C SER A 136 8.99 5.84 18.13
N LEU A 137 8.65 5.77 16.84
CA LEU A 137 7.34 5.37 16.32
C LEU A 137 7.55 4.44 15.11
N VAL A 138 6.49 3.74 14.72
CA VAL A 138 6.49 3.00 13.45
C VAL A 138 6.73 3.97 12.29
N LEU A 139 7.69 3.63 11.40
CA LEU A 139 8.01 4.46 10.24
C LEU A 139 6.92 4.30 9.18
N GLU A 140 6.04 5.26 9.11
CA GLU A 140 4.97 5.38 8.12
C GLU A 140 4.86 6.84 7.65
N PRO A 141 4.12 7.13 6.56
CA PRO A 141 4.01 8.50 6.04
C PRO A 141 3.55 9.55 7.08
N LYS A 142 2.69 9.16 8.04
CA LYS A 142 2.27 10.07 9.12
C LYS A 142 3.40 10.41 10.09
N THR A 143 4.26 9.43 10.42
CA THR A 143 5.44 9.66 11.27
C THR A 143 6.43 10.57 10.57
N ALA A 144 6.65 10.37 9.27
CA ALA A 144 7.50 11.25 8.47
C ALA A 144 6.91 12.68 8.39
N ALA A 145 5.62 12.83 8.16
CA ALA A 145 4.93 14.12 8.18
C ALA A 145 5.08 14.84 9.54
N LEU A 146 4.92 14.11 10.65
CA LEU A 146 5.13 14.67 12.00
C LEU A 146 6.58 15.13 12.21
N ALA A 147 7.55 14.32 11.77
CA ALA A 147 8.97 14.68 11.86
C ALA A 147 9.29 15.97 11.09
N LEU A 148 8.75 16.10 9.88
CA LEU A 148 8.91 17.30 9.06
C LEU A 148 8.27 18.54 9.72
N MET A 149 7.05 18.42 10.24
CA MET A 149 6.36 19.51 10.93
C MET A 149 7.15 19.99 12.15
N LEU A 150 7.74 19.09 12.92
CA LEU A 150 8.58 19.45 14.08
C LEU A 150 9.91 20.11 13.65
N ALA A 151 10.51 19.63 12.57
CA ALA A 151 11.73 20.24 12.00
C ALA A 151 11.43 21.66 11.48
N GLU A 152 10.32 21.86 10.77
CA GLU A 152 9.85 23.17 10.31
C GLU A 152 9.56 24.12 11.48
N ALA A 153 9.10 23.58 12.61
CA ALA A 153 8.95 24.35 13.87
C ALA A 153 10.29 24.68 14.56
N GLY A 154 11.41 24.31 13.95
CA GLY A 154 12.77 24.61 14.43
C GLY A 154 13.38 23.60 15.39
N ALA A 155 12.80 22.43 15.56
CA ALA A 155 13.38 21.36 16.34
C ALA A 155 14.48 20.60 15.56
N ARG A 156 15.47 20.06 16.29
CA ARG A 156 16.40 19.04 15.77
C ARG A 156 15.77 17.67 15.97
N VAL A 157 15.24 17.07 14.89
CA VAL A 157 14.49 15.83 14.98
C VAL A 157 15.38 14.63 14.66
N SER A 158 15.33 13.60 15.50
CA SER A 158 15.91 12.28 15.25
C SER A 158 14.79 11.24 15.22
N VAL A 159 14.74 10.42 14.18
CA VAL A 159 13.72 9.38 14.03
C VAL A 159 14.38 8.02 14.25
N PHE A 160 13.77 7.22 15.12
CA PHE A 160 14.22 5.87 15.47
C PHE A 160 13.15 4.88 14.99
N GLY A 161 13.52 3.96 14.10
CA GLY A 161 12.67 2.88 13.62
C GLY A 161 13.36 1.53 13.76
N TRP A 162 12.62 0.45 13.52
CA TRP A 162 13.17 -0.89 13.46
C TRP A 162 14.00 -1.06 12.18
N ALA A 163 15.10 -1.80 12.26
CA ALA A 163 16.03 -2.01 11.13
C ALA A 163 15.36 -2.61 9.88
N SER A 164 14.27 -3.36 10.06
CA SER A 164 13.45 -3.90 8.96
C SER A 164 12.60 -2.84 8.23
N GLU A 165 12.36 -1.68 8.86
CA GLU A 165 11.55 -0.60 8.31
C GLU A 165 12.41 0.51 7.66
N THR A 166 13.70 0.54 7.97
CA THR A 166 14.65 1.56 7.49
C THR A 166 15.42 1.16 6.23
N ARG A 167 15.13 0.02 5.62
CA ARG A 167 15.82 -0.51 4.42
C ARG A 167 15.08 -0.24 3.11
N GLU A 168 14.29 0.80 3.04
CA GLU A 168 13.64 1.21 1.79
C GLU A 168 13.90 2.66 1.45
#